data_0b1b87fc0c52ed39b816e85c134e3311
#
_entry.id   0b1b87fc0c52ed39b816e85c134e3311
#
_cell.length_a   1.000
_cell.length_b   1.000
_cell.length_c   1.000
_cell.angle_alpha   90.00
_cell.angle_beta   90.00
_cell.angle_gamma   90.00
#
_symmetry.space_group_name_H-M   'P 1'
#
loop_
_entity.id
_entity.type
_entity.pdbx_description
1 polymer ?
#
loop_
_entity_poly.entity_id
_entity_poly.type
_entity_poly.pdbx_seq_one_letter_code
_entity_poly.pdbx_strand_id
1 'polypeptide(L)'
;DNLSGPMANISSRVGESVSRLDALSARFGGMAKTGAAMTAMGSQIADAALAPVAATFETQRALGELSSLGMQDLDALETAARSFSDQWSGTSKADFISAAYDIKSGISSLSDEGVAEFTSLAALTAKATKATAGEMTSLFATGYGIYKGYYSDLSDIEFGEMFSAGISESVRAFKTSGSGMAQGIQTLGASATTANVPLEEQLAILGMLQATMSGSEAGTKYKAFLRSAAKGGEALGLSFLDANNQLLSMPEILEKLRGKFGETMDAAEKMQLQTAFGDTEAVALIDLMYSKTGDLQDNILNLYDAMGQGTGVAEKMA
;
A
#
# COMPACT_ATOMS: atom_id res chain seq x y z
N ASP A 1 24.19 4.43 34.09
CA ASP A 1 23.42 5.60 33.62
C ASP A 1 23.66 5.94 32.13
N ASN A 2 23.75 4.91 31.28
CA ASN A 2 24.00 5.10 29.83
C ASN A 2 22.81 4.75 28.95
N LEU A 3 21.61 4.63 29.52
CA LEU A 3 20.39 4.28 28.79
C LEU A 3 19.42 5.46 28.53
N SER A 4 19.73 6.64 29.09
CA SER A 4 18.87 7.83 28.96
C SER A 4 18.98 8.52 27.60
N GLY A 5 20.09 8.39 26.88
CA GLY A 5 20.29 8.99 25.57
C GLY A 5 19.50 8.32 24.45
N PRO A 6 19.58 6.97 24.31
CA PRO A 6 18.80 6.25 23.31
C PRO A 6 17.29 6.33 23.53
N MET A 7 16.82 6.28 24.79
CA MET A 7 15.38 6.37 25.10
C MET A 7 14.81 7.78 24.87
N ALA A 8 15.58 8.83 25.11
CA ALA A 8 15.16 10.19 24.78
C ALA A 8 15.04 10.41 23.26
N ASN A 9 15.91 9.79 22.47
CA ASN A 9 15.82 9.81 21.01
C ASN A 9 14.62 9.01 20.47
N ILE A 10 14.25 7.91 21.10
CA ILE A 10 13.07 7.12 20.74
C ILE A 10 11.79 7.89 21.06
N SER A 11 11.71 8.50 22.24
CA SER A 11 10.56 9.31 22.66
C SER A 11 10.36 10.55 21.79
N SER A 12 11.44 11.23 21.35
CA SER A 12 11.35 12.37 20.44
C SER A 12 10.90 11.95 19.04
N ARG A 13 11.34 10.77 18.56
CA ARG A 13 10.96 10.23 17.24
C ARG A 13 9.51 9.74 17.21
N VAL A 14 9.01 9.15 18.30
CA VAL A 14 7.59 8.81 18.44
C VAL A 14 6.74 10.09 18.51
N GLY A 15 7.18 11.12 19.21
CA GLY A 15 6.52 12.43 19.23
C GLY A 15 6.53 13.11 17.86
N GLU A 16 7.60 12.96 17.08
CA GLU A 16 7.68 13.42 15.69
C GLU A 16 6.78 12.61 14.76
N SER A 17 6.62 11.31 14.98
CA SER A 17 5.73 10.46 14.18
C SER A 17 4.26 10.80 14.43
N VAL A 18 3.86 11.09 15.68
CA VAL A 18 2.50 11.54 16.01
C VAL A 18 2.24 12.94 15.47
N SER A 19 3.19 13.88 15.57
CA SER A 19 3.04 15.22 15.00
C SER A 19 3.06 15.21 13.46
N ARG A 20 3.64 14.18 12.83
CA ARG A 20 3.62 13.98 11.38
C ARG A 20 2.31 13.38 10.90
N LEU A 21 1.63 12.55 11.71
CA LEU A 21 0.26 12.10 11.44
C LEU A 21 -0.72 13.29 11.46
N ASP A 22 -0.55 14.24 12.39
CA ASP A 22 -1.34 15.48 12.41
C ASP A 22 -1.02 16.39 11.22
N ALA A 23 0.24 16.43 10.78
CA ALA A 23 0.66 17.17 9.58
C ALA A 23 0.18 16.49 8.29
N LEU A 24 0.01 15.16 8.28
CA LEU A 24 -0.59 14.40 7.18
C LEU A 24 -2.07 14.75 7.03
N SER A 25 -2.83 14.70 8.11
CA SER A 25 -4.23 15.12 8.16
C SER A 25 -4.41 16.55 7.64
N ALA A 26 -3.51 17.47 8.01
CA ALA A 26 -3.53 18.85 7.51
C ALA A 26 -3.14 18.98 6.03
N ARG A 27 -2.27 18.10 5.50
CA ARG A 27 -1.87 18.06 4.09
C ARG A 27 -2.94 17.42 3.20
N PHE A 28 -3.60 16.36 3.67
CA PHE A 28 -4.73 15.75 2.96
C PHE A 28 -5.93 16.72 2.86
N GLY A 29 -6.15 17.57 3.84
CA GLY A 29 -7.11 18.69 3.73
C GLY A 29 -6.77 19.73 2.63
N GLY A 30 -5.50 19.72 2.13
CA GLY A 30 -5.05 20.49 0.97
C GLY A 30 -5.23 19.77 -0.36
N MET A 31 -5.26 18.44 -0.37
CA MET A 31 -5.38 17.59 -1.57
C MET A 31 -6.81 17.50 -2.12
N ALA A 32 -7.83 17.83 -1.33
CA ALA A 32 -9.20 18.06 -1.84
C ALA A 32 -9.22 19.09 -3.00
N LYS A 33 -8.16 19.89 -3.15
CA LYS A 33 -7.98 20.80 -4.29
C LYS A 33 -7.38 20.14 -5.52
N THR A 34 -6.71 18.98 -5.38
CA THR A 34 -6.09 18.25 -6.50
C THR A 34 -7.09 17.25 -7.11
N GLY A 35 -7.93 16.63 -6.29
CA GLY A 35 -9.09 15.88 -6.78
C GLY A 35 -10.05 16.76 -7.58
N ALA A 36 -10.23 18.03 -7.16
CA ALA A 36 -10.97 19.03 -7.94
C ALA A 36 -10.31 19.38 -9.29
N ALA A 37 -9.01 19.16 -9.47
CA ALA A 37 -8.34 19.36 -10.76
C ALA A 37 -8.59 18.19 -11.73
N MET A 38 -8.75 16.95 -11.24
CA MET A 38 -9.19 15.81 -12.08
C MET A 38 -10.67 15.94 -12.46
N THR A 39 -11.54 16.43 -11.56
CA THR A 39 -12.94 16.78 -11.87
C THR A 39 -13.01 17.95 -12.85
N ALA A 40 -12.09 18.93 -12.78
CA ALA A 40 -12.05 20.04 -13.71
C ALA A 40 -11.58 19.65 -15.12
N MET A 41 -10.71 18.62 -15.25
CA MET A 41 -10.39 18.02 -16.55
C MET A 41 -11.59 17.26 -17.14
N GLY A 42 -12.38 16.56 -16.31
CA GLY A 42 -13.63 15.91 -16.74
C GLY A 42 -14.68 16.90 -17.24
N SER A 43 -14.79 18.10 -16.67
CA SER A 43 -15.78 19.11 -17.06
C SER A 43 -15.40 19.90 -18.33
N GLN A 44 -14.12 19.99 -18.71
CA GLN A 44 -13.71 20.63 -19.96
C GLN A 44 -13.88 19.76 -21.21
N ILE A 45 -14.12 18.46 -21.04
CA ILE A 45 -14.34 17.52 -22.15
C ILE A 45 -15.84 17.41 -22.50
N ALA A 46 -16.74 17.91 -21.66
CA ALA A 46 -18.20 17.87 -21.89
C ALA A 46 -18.67 18.71 -23.09
N ASP A 47 -17.84 19.62 -23.62
CA ASP A 47 -18.18 20.47 -24.77
C ASP A 47 -17.64 19.96 -26.11
N ALA A 48 -16.90 18.86 -26.17
CA ALA A 48 -16.47 18.25 -27.40
C ALA A 48 -17.60 17.31 -27.93
N ALA A 49 -18.24 17.71 -29.02
CA ALA A 49 -19.35 17.04 -29.67
C ALA A 49 -19.29 15.51 -29.60
N LEU A 50 -20.24 14.91 -28.89
CA LEU A 50 -20.46 13.46 -28.77
C LEU A 50 -20.86 12.87 -30.14
N ALA A 51 -19.88 12.42 -30.90
CA ALA A 51 -20.15 11.41 -31.93
C ALA A 51 -20.45 10.08 -31.23
N PRO A 52 -21.56 9.39 -31.51
CA PRO A 52 -21.84 8.09 -30.93
C PRO A 52 -20.78 7.12 -31.46
N VAL A 53 -19.80 6.82 -30.62
CA VAL A 53 -18.89 5.70 -30.88
C VAL A 53 -19.71 4.45 -30.68
N ALA A 54 -19.97 3.71 -31.78
CA ALA A 54 -20.61 2.42 -31.70
C ALA A 54 -19.80 1.57 -30.71
N ALA A 55 -20.39 1.31 -29.55
CA ALA A 55 -19.74 0.47 -28.52
C ALA A 55 -19.53 -0.91 -29.16
N THR A 56 -18.31 -1.45 -28.98
CA THR A 56 -18.04 -2.82 -29.41
C THR A 56 -18.93 -3.78 -28.61
N PHE A 57 -19.19 -4.95 -29.13
CA PHE A 57 -19.96 -5.98 -28.42
C PHE A 57 -19.37 -6.30 -27.04
N GLU A 58 -18.05 -6.26 -26.92
CA GLU A 58 -17.34 -6.46 -25.64
C GLU A 58 -17.60 -5.34 -24.62
N THR A 59 -17.59 -4.10 -25.08
CA THR A 59 -17.94 -2.94 -24.24
C THR A 59 -19.39 -3.02 -23.75
N GLN A 60 -20.33 -3.37 -24.65
CA GLN A 60 -21.75 -3.51 -24.28
C GLN A 60 -21.98 -4.64 -23.28
N ARG A 61 -21.25 -5.75 -23.42
CA ARG A 61 -21.31 -6.87 -22.50
C ARG A 61 -20.78 -6.45 -21.10
N ALA A 62 -19.63 -5.79 -21.05
CA ALA A 62 -19.02 -5.32 -19.79
C ALA A 62 -19.93 -4.32 -19.06
N LEU A 63 -20.57 -3.41 -19.80
CA LEU A 63 -21.57 -2.47 -19.24
C LEU A 63 -22.81 -3.21 -18.71
N GLY A 64 -23.28 -4.25 -19.42
CA GLY A 64 -24.38 -5.10 -18.95
C GLY A 64 -24.06 -5.84 -17.65
N GLU A 65 -22.83 -6.33 -17.52
CA GLU A 65 -22.34 -6.97 -16.30
C GLU A 65 -22.31 -5.98 -15.12
N LEU A 66 -21.83 -4.75 -15.33
CA LEU A 66 -21.82 -3.68 -14.31
C LEU A 66 -23.23 -3.24 -13.91
N SER A 67 -24.15 -3.13 -14.88
CA SER A 67 -25.54 -2.84 -14.59
C SER A 67 -26.17 -3.91 -13.68
N SER A 68 -25.75 -5.17 -13.81
CA SER A 68 -26.20 -6.26 -12.93
C SER A 68 -25.70 -6.13 -11.49
N LEU A 69 -24.60 -5.38 -11.24
CA LEU A 69 -24.10 -5.02 -9.94
C LEU A 69 -24.74 -3.75 -9.35
N GLY A 70 -25.78 -3.22 -10.02
CA GLY A 70 -26.56 -2.08 -9.57
C GLY A 70 -25.99 -0.71 -9.96
N MET A 71 -24.99 -0.64 -10.83
CA MET A 71 -24.55 0.64 -11.42
C MET A 71 -25.65 1.22 -12.30
N GLN A 72 -25.97 2.48 -12.10
CA GLN A 72 -27.00 3.22 -12.83
C GLN A 72 -26.40 4.27 -13.76
N ASP A 73 -25.30 4.90 -13.37
CA ASP A 73 -24.58 5.88 -14.18
C ASP A 73 -23.40 5.23 -14.91
N LEU A 74 -23.72 4.63 -16.05
CA LEU A 74 -22.71 4.04 -16.95
C LEU A 74 -22.00 5.10 -17.81
N ASP A 75 -22.59 6.28 -17.97
CA ASP A 75 -22.03 7.35 -18.80
C ASP A 75 -20.76 7.94 -18.17
N ALA A 76 -20.73 8.08 -16.83
CA ALA A 76 -19.55 8.48 -16.10
C ALA A 76 -18.39 7.50 -16.32
N LEU A 77 -18.67 6.20 -16.28
CA LEU A 77 -17.68 5.16 -16.52
C LEU A 77 -17.17 5.14 -17.97
N GLU A 78 -18.06 5.29 -18.94
CA GLU A 78 -17.65 5.38 -20.36
C GLU A 78 -16.78 6.60 -20.62
N THR A 79 -17.10 7.73 -19.99
CA THR A 79 -16.32 8.95 -20.07
C THR A 79 -14.94 8.75 -19.46
N ALA A 80 -14.85 8.14 -18.30
CA ALA A 80 -13.58 7.80 -17.65
C ALA A 80 -12.74 6.84 -18.52
N ALA A 81 -13.37 5.80 -19.07
CA ALA A 81 -12.71 4.83 -19.95
C ALA A 81 -12.15 5.49 -21.21
N ARG A 82 -12.88 6.44 -21.80
CA ARG A 82 -12.45 7.21 -22.96
C ARG A 82 -11.26 8.09 -22.59
N SER A 83 -11.38 8.90 -21.54
CA SER A 83 -10.32 9.81 -21.08
C SER A 83 -9.06 9.04 -20.74
N PHE A 84 -9.17 7.91 -20.05
CA PHE A 84 -8.03 7.07 -19.72
C PHE A 84 -7.35 6.48 -20.95
N SER A 85 -8.14 5.93 -21.90
CA SER A 85 -7.64 5.34 -23.12
C SER A 85 -6.98 6.35 -24.06
N ASP A 86 -7.47 7.60 -24.07
CA ASP A 86 -6.91 8.69 -24.87
C ASP A 86 -5.61 9.24 -24.25
N GLN A 87 -5.52 9.27 -22.93
CA GLN A 87 -4.32 9.76 -22.22
C GLN A 87 -3.22 8.71 -22.12
N TRP A 88 -3.60 7.45 -21.90
CA TRP A 88 -2.69 6.35 -21.60
C TRP A 88 -2.81 5.23 -22.64
N SER A 89 -1.82 5.08 -23.51
CA SER A 89 -1.81 4.00 -24.50
C SER A 89 -1.73 2.61 -23.86
N GLY A 90 -2.37 1.62 -24.45
CA GLY A 90 -2.24 0.20 -24.08
C GLY A 90 -3.36 -0.36 -23.19
N THR A 91 -4.32 0.47 -22.77
CA THR A 91 -5.56 0.00 -22.11
C THR A 91 -6.73 0.37 -23.00
N SER A 92 -7.47 -0.63 -23.49
CA SER A 92 -8.67 -0.37 -24.27
C SER A 92 -9.84 0.06 -23.38
N LYS A 93 -10.85 0.70 -23.98
CA LYS A 93 -12.08 1.05 -23.24
C LYS A 93 -12.77 -0.17 -22.67
N ALA A 94 -12.78 -1.28 -23.40
CA ALA A 94 -13.38 -2.54 -22.95
C ALA A 94 -12.63 -3.11 -21.74
N ASP A 95 -11.29 -3.09 -21.77
CA ASP A 95 -10.48 -3.53 -20.63
C ASP A 95 -10.71 -2.66 -19.38
N PHE A 96 -10.81 -1.34 -19.57
CA PHE A 96 -11.11 -0.42 -18.48
C PHE A 96 -12.48 -0.69 -17.86
N ILE A 97 -13.51 -0.86 -18.69
CA ILE A 97 -14.88 -1.12 -18.20
C ILE A 97 -14.95 -2.51 -17.54
N SER A 98 -14.24 -3.51 -18.07
CA SER A 98 -14.13 -4.82 -17.42
C SER A 98 -13.41 -4.74 -16.06
N ALA A 99 -12.38 -3.92 -15.97
CA ALA A 99 -11.68 -3.66 -14.69
C ALA A 99 -12.59 -2.99 -13.65
N ALA A 100 -13.53 -2.14 -14.08
CA ALA A 100 -14.52 -1.51 -13.20
C ALA A 100 -15.47 -2.54 -12.55
N TYR A 101 -15.73 -3.67 -13.21
CA TYR A 101 -16.49 -4.77 -12.61
C TYR A 101 -15.82 -5.33 -11.36
N ASP A 102 -14.49 -5.53 -11.41
CA ASP A 102 -13.73 -6.03 -10.26
C ASP A 102 -13.77 -5.03 -9.10
N ILE A 103 -13.66 -3.73 -9.39
CA ILE A 103 -13.77 -2.67 -8.39
C ILE A 103 -15.17 -2.66 -7.76
N LYS A 104 -16.24 -2.62 -8.58
CA LYS A 104 -17.63 -2.58 -8.07
C LYS A 104 -17.99 -3.82 -7.27
N SER A 105 -17.58 -5.01 -7.74
CA SER A 105 -17.84 -6.27 -7.04
C SER A 105 -17.05 -6.39 -5.73
N GLY A 106 -15.82 -5.87 -5.70
CA GLY A 106 -14.96 -5.92 -4.51
C GLY A 106 -15.25 -4.82 -3.50
N ILE A 107 -15.74 -3.65 -3.95
CA ILE A 107 -16.04 -2.49 -3.10
C ILE A 107 -17.46 -1.99 -3.41
N SER A 108 -18.46 -2.76 -2.99
CA SER A 108 -19.88 -2.49 -3.28
C SER A 108 -20.40 -1.17 -2.72
N SER A 109 -19.71 -0.59 -1.74
CA SER A 109 -20.06 0.71 -1.11
C SER A 109 -19.75 1.93 -1.96
N LEU A 110 -18.88 1.80 -2.99
CA LEU A 110 -18.55 2.93 -3.85
C LEU A 110 -19.76 3.39 -4.66
N SER A 111 -19.91 4.71 -4.79
CA SER A 111 -20.82 5.32 -5.76
C SER A 111 -20.38 4.98 -7.19
N ASP A 112 -21.25 5.17 -8.18
CA ASP A 112 -20.92 4.92 -9.57
C ASP A 112 -19.73 5.77 -10.05
N GLU A 113 -19.68 7.04 -9.65
CA GLU A 113 -18.55 7.94 -9.88
C GLU A 113 -17.28 7.42 -9.17
N GLY A 114 -17.41 6.99 -7.91
CA GLY A 114 -16.31 6.41 -7.14
C GLY A 114 -15.73 5.16 -7.80
N VAL A 115 -16.56 4.31 -8.42
CA VAL A 115 -16.10 3.15 -9.20
C VAL A 115 -15.26 3.59 -10.39
N ALA A 116 -15.70 4.61 -11.14
CA ALA A 116 -14.96 5.13 -12.29
C ALA A 116 -13.60 5.71 -11.88
N GLU A 117 -13.56 6.47 -10.78
CA GLU A 117 -12.32 7.05 -10.25
C GLU A 117 -11.36 5.99 -9.70
N PHE A 118 -11.86 5.04 -8.89
CA PHE A 118 -11.05 3.92 -8.39
C PHE A 118 -10.48 3.06 -9.51
N THR A 119 -11.28 2.81 -10.55
CA THR A 119 -10.82 2.07 -11.73
C THR A 119 -9.70 2.84 -12.45
N SER A 120 -9.83 4.16 -12.57
CA SER A 120 -8.78 5.02 -13.15
C SER A 120 -7.49 4.95 -12.35
N LEU A 121 -7.56 5.01 -11.02
CA LEU A 121 -6.41 4.88 -10.13
C LEU A 121 -5.74 3.51 -10.24
N ALA A 122 -6.52 2.43 -10.26
CA ALA A 122 -6.00 1.08 -10.41
C ALA A 122 -5.34 0.89 -11.78
N ALA A 123 -5.96 1.38 -12.86
CA ALA A 123 -5.42 1.31 -14.22
C ALA A 123 -4.12 2.15 -14.37
N LEU A 124 -4.07 3.34 -13.78
CA LEU A 124 -2.86 4.16 -13.73
C LEU A 124 -1.74 3.45 -12.97
N THR A 125 -2.05 2.86 -11.82
CA THR A 125 -1.08 2.09 -11.04
C THR A 125 -0.59 0.86 -11.79
N ALA A 126 -1.47 0.16 -12.50
CA ALA A 126 -1.11 -0.97 -13.36
C ALA A 126 -0.08 -0.56 -14.41
N LYS A 127 -0.32 0.59 -15.06
CA LYS A 127 0.58 1.14 -16.06
C LYS A 127 1.93 1.54 -15.47
N ALA A 128 1.91 2.29 -14.37
CA ALA A 128 3.10 2.74 -13.65
C ALA A 128 3.99 1.57 -13.20
N THR A 129 3.38 0.47 -12.79
CA THR A 129 4.07 -0.69 -12.20
C THR A 129 4.26 -1.85 -13.17
N LYS A 130 3.83 -1.68 -14.44
CA LYS A 130 3.85 -2.71 -15.49
C LYS A 130 3.11 -4.00 -15.10
N ALA A 131 2.09 -3.88 -14.28
CA ALA A 131 1.16 -4.94 -13.92
C ALA A 131 -0.04 -4.94 -14.89
N THR A 132 -0.89 -5.96 -14.83
CA THR A 132 -2.16 -5.97 -15.56
C THR A 132 -3.22 -5.14 -14.82
N ALA A 133 -4.21 -4.63 -15.56
CA ALA A 133 -5.34 -3.91 -14.95
C ALA A 133 -6.08 -4.81 -13.93
N GLY A 134 -6.34 -6.08 -14.26
CA GLY A 134 -6.99 -7.02 -13.35
C GLY A 134 -6.22 -7.31 -12.06
N GLU A 135 -4.89 -7.40 -12.12
CA GLU A 135 -4.06 -7.52 -10.91
C GLU A 135 -4.20 -6.30 -10.00
N MET A 136 -4.21 -5.10 -10.58
CA MET A 136 -4.31 -3.86 -9.80
C MET A 136 -5.73 -3.62 -9.29
N THR A 137 -6.79 -3.89 -10.05
CA THR A 137 -8.16 -3.78 -9.54
C THR A 137 -8.41 -4.75 -8.40
N SER A 138 -7.92 -5.99 -8.50
CA SER A 138 -7.95 -6.96 -7.41
C SER A 138 -7.16 -6.49 -6.18
N LEU A 139 -5.97 -5.90 -6.39
CA LEU A 139 -5.16 -5.33 -5.32
C LEU A 139 -5.85 -4.15 -4.65
N PHE A 140 -6.45 -3.24 -5.42
CA PHE A 140 -7.17 -2.09 -4.90
C PHE A 140 -8.39 -2.49 -4.08
N ALA A 141 -9.17 -3.47 -4.55
CA ALA A 141 -10.29 -4.03 -3.78
C ALA A 141 -9.82 -4.69 -2.48
N THR A 142 -8.76 -5.48 -2.54
CA THR A 142 -8.15 -6.12 -1.36
C THR A 142 -7.60 -5.06 -0.39
N GLY A 143 -6.85 -4.08 -0.90
CA GLY A 143 -6.27 -3.00 -0.10
C GLY A 143 -7.35 -2.14 0.57
N TYR A 144 -8.42 -1.83 -0.13
CA TYR A 144 -9.55 -1.13 0.45
C TYR A 144 -10.14 -1.91 1.64
N GLY A 145 -10.40 -3.20 1.46
CA GLY A 145 -10.94 -4.05 2.52
C GLY A 145 -10.02 -4.20 3.74
N ILE A 146 -8.70 -4.17 3.54
CA ILE A 146 -7.74 -4.32 4.63
C ILE A 146 -7.46 -2.98 5.33
N TYR A 147 -7.27 -1.90 4.56
CA TYR A 147 -6.65 -0.67 5.07
C TYR A 147 -7.62 0.48 5.26
N LYS A 148 -8.69 0.61 4.46
CA LYS A 148 -9.56 1.79 4.48
C LYS A 148 -10.11 2.12 5.87
N GLY A 149 -10.44 1.11 6.68
CA GLY A 149 -10.92 1.31 8.03
C GLY A 149 -9.93 1.97 8.98
N TYR A 150 -8.63 1.87 8.72
CA TYR A 150 -7.56 2.53 9.48
C TYR A 150 -7.26 3.96 9.00
N TYR A 151 -7.77 4.31 7.81
CA TYR A 151 -7.69 5.64 7.20
C TYR A 151 -9.10 6.22 7.06
N SER A 152 -9.90 6.12 8.12
CA SER A 152 -11.32 6.53 8.14
C SER A 152 -11.50 8.03 7.87
N ASP A 153 -10.49 8.85 8.16
CA ASP A 153 -10.51 10.29 7.95
C ASP A 153 -10.31 10.69 6.47
N LEU A 154 -9.85 9.75 5.64
CA LEU A 154 -9.75 9.95 4.20
C LEU A 154 -11.05 9.56 3.51
N SER A 155 -11.47 10.30 2.50
CA SER A 155 -12.48 9.85 1.55
C SER A 155 -12.01 8.58 0.82
N ASP A 156 -12.90 7.91 0.10
CA ASP A 156 -12.53 6.73 -0.67
C ASP A 156 -11.48 7.05 -1.73
N ILE A 157 -11.63 8.17 -2.41
CA ILE A 157 -10.72 8.60 -3.48
C ILE A 157 -9.35 9.00 -2.92
N GLU A 158 -9.30 9.79 -1.85
CA GLU A 158 -8.04 10.14 -1.19
C GLU A 158 -7.29 8.89 -0.72
N PHE A 159 -8.01 7.90 -0.21
CA PHE A 159 -7.42 6.61 0.12
C PHE A 159 -6.87 5.90 -1.13
N GLY A 160 -7.62 5.87 -2.21
CA GLY A 160 -7.20 5.28 -3.49
C GLY A 160 -5.94 5.94 -4.05
N GLU A 161 -5.86 7.27 -4.02
CA GLU A 161 -4.69 8.06 -4.43
C GLU A 161 -3.47 7.76 -3.58
N MET A 162 -3.63 7.76 -2.26
CA MET A 162 -2.59 7.40 -1.30
C MET A 162 -2.07 5.98 -1.54
N PHE A 163 -2.97 5.02 -1.76
CA PHE A 163 -2.64 3.63 -2.01
C PHE A 163 -1.91 3.45 -3.34
N SER A 164 -2.38 4.11 -4.40
CA SER A 164 -1.71 4.16 -5.71
C SER A 164 -0.27 4.68 -5.59
N ALA A 165 -0.07 5.77 -4.86
CA ALA A 165 1.24 6.35 -4.61
C ALA A 165 2.16 5.38 -3.86
N GLY A 166 1.67 4.74 -2.81
CA GLY A 166 2.43 3.77 -2.02
C GLY A 166 2.89 2.57 -2.85
N ILE A 167 2.01 2.00 -3.66
CA ILE A 167 2.36 0.85 -4.54
C ILE A 167 3.36 1.29 -5.62
N SER A 168 3.12 2.42 -6.27
CA SER A 168 4.00 2.94 -7.33
C SER A 168 5.39 3.28 -6.79
N GLU A 169 5.47 3.94 -5.64
CA GLU A 169 6.73 4.23 -4.97
C GLU A 169 7.47 2.95 -4.56
N SER A 170 6.76 1.95 -4.05
CA SER A 170 7.38 0.67 -3.69
C SER A 170 8.04 0.01 -4.90
N VAL A 171 7.38 0.01 -6.05
CA VAL A 171 7.96 -0.53 -7.30
C VAL A 171 9.13 0.31 -7.79
N ARG A 172 9.06 1.63 -7.65
CA ARG A 172 10.13 2.55 -8.01
C ARG A 172 11.38 2.40 -7.13
N ALA A 173 11.18 2.28 -5.82
CA ALA A 173 12.26 2.26 -4.82
C ALA A 173 12.93 0.90 -4.67
N PHE A 174 12.18 -0.20 -4.87
CA PHE A 174 12.65 -1.54 -4.63
C PHE A 174 12.74 -2.35 -5.93
N LYS A 175 13.51 -3.43 -5.91
CA LYS A 175 13.56 -4.37 -7.04
C LYS A 175 12.33 -5.30 -7.01
N THR A 176 11.16 -4.73 -7.22
CA THR A 176 9.89 -5.45 -7.25
C THR A 176 9.04 -5.04 -8.44
N SER A 177 7.84 -5.57 -8.53
CA SER A 177 6.83 -5.27 -9.54
C SER A 177 5.46 -5.04 -8.90
N GLY A 178 4.53 -4.47 -9.64
CA GLY A 178 3.15 -4.34 -9.19
C GLY A 178 2.55 -5.69 -8.80
N SER A 179 2.75 -6.73 -9.61
CA SER A 179 2.31 -8.10 -9.31
C SER A 179 2.97 -8.68 -8.06
N GLY A 180 4.27 -8.42 -7.86
CA GLY A 180 4.99 -8.82 -6.65
C GLY A 180 4.43 -8.17 -5.39
N MET A 181 4.16 -6.86 -5.44
CA MET A 181 3.54 -6.14 -4.32
C MET A 181 2.12 -6.66 -4.04
N ALA A 182 1.33 -6.93 -5.09
CA ALA A 182 0.00 -7.50 -4.95
C ALA A 182 0.04 -8.86 -4.24
N GLN A 183 0.92 -9.77 -4.66
CA GLN A 183 1.11 -11.08 -4.03
C GLN A 183 1.55 -10.95 -2.56
N GLY A 184 2.46 -10.04 -2.27
CA GLY A 184 2.94 -9.78 -0.91
C GLY A 184 1.82 -9.32 0.01
N ILE A 185 1.05 -8.32 -0.41
CA ILE A 185 -0.08 -7.76 0.34
C ILE A 185 -1.18 -8.81 0.54
N GLN A 186 -1.54 -9.56 -0.51
CA GLN A 186 -2.56 -10.61 -0.42
C GLN A 186 -2.14 -11.74 0.55
N THR A 187 -0.87 -12.13 0.52
CA THR A 187 -0.33 -13.17 1.43
C THR A 187 -0.29 -12.68 2.87
N LEU A 188 0.17 -11.44 3.09
CA LEU A 188 0.21 -10.81 4.40
C LEU A 188 -1.21 -10.66 4.97
N GLY A 189 -2.17 -10.29 4.13
CA GLY A 189 -3.54 -10.01 4.51
C GLY A 189 -3.62 -8.90 5.56
N ALA A 190 -4.58 -9.00 6.46
CA ALA A 190 -4.78 -8.03 7.54
C ALA A 190 -3.81 -8.17 8.73
N SER A 191 -2.85 -9.11 8.68
CA SER A 191 -2.03 -9.46 9.85
C SER A 191 -1.22 -8.28 10.40
N ALA A 192 -0.64 -7.45 9.53
CA ALA A 192 0.12 -6.28 9.96
C ALA A 192 -0.79 -5.14 10.41
N THR A 193 -1.90 -4.94 9.73
CA THR A 193 -2.87 -3.90 10.05
C THR A 193 -3.54 -4.16 11.41
N THR A 194 -3.89 -5.41 11.71
CA THR A 194 -4.40 -5.79 13.03
C THR A 194 -3.36 -5.69 14.14
N ALA A 195 -2.07 -5.74 13.79
CA ALA A 195 -0.96 -5.44 14.70
C ALA A 195 -0.65 -3.93 14.78
N ASN A 196 -1.49 -3.08 14.19
CA ASN A 196 -1.37 -1.62 14.15
C ASN A 196 -0.08 -1.12 13.46
N VAL A 197 0.45 -1.89 12.50
CA VAL A 197 1.58 -1.48 11.68
C VAL A 197 1.08 -0.56 10.56
N PRO A 198 1.64 0.65 10.38
CA PRO A 198 1.22 1.57 9.34
C PRO A 198 1.54 1.03 7.93
N LEU A 199 0.77 1.47 6.93
CA LEU A 199 0.87 0.95 5.55
C LEU A 199 2.25 1.20 4.93
N GLU A 200 2.84 2.36 5.15
CA GLU A 200 4.18 2.70 4.66
C GLU A 200 5.26 1.75 5.18
N GLU A 201 5.17 1.32 6.43
CA GLU A 201 6.08 0.32 7.00
C GLU A 201 5.85 -1.05 6.37
N GLN A 202 4.60 -1.45 6.18
CA GLN A 202 4.25 -2.70 5.52
C GLN A 202 4.81 -2.77 4.11
N LEU A 203 4.63 -1.69 3.34
CA LEU A 203 5.11 -1.59 1.96
C LEU A 203 6.65 -1.58 1.90
N ALA A 204 7.31 -0.88 2.82
CA ALA A 204 8.78 -0.86 2.89
C ALA A 204 9.34 -2.26 3.16
N ILE A 205 8.81 -2.97 4.14
CA ILE A 205 9.27 -4.32 4.49
C ILE A 205 9.03 -5.29 3.32
N LEU A 206 7.81 -5.31 2.76
CA LEU A 206 7.50 -6.17 1.61
C LEU A 206 8.38 -5.85 0.41
N GLY A 207 8.60 -4.57 0.11
CA GLY A 207 9.44 -4.14 -1.01
C GLY A 207 10.91 -4.53 -0.82
N MET A 208 11.48 -4.29 0.35
CA MET A 208 12.87 -4.64 0.66
C MET A 208 13.11 -6.15 0.62
N LEU A 209 12.19 -6.97 1.12
CA LEU A 209 12.28 -8.43 1.06
C LEU A 209 12.26 -8.94 -0.39
N GLN A 210 11.46 -8.33 -1.24
CA GLN A 210 11.33 -8.72 -2.65
C GLN A 210 12.59 -8.44 -3.49
N ALA A 211 13.57 -7.76 -2.95
CA ALA A 211 14.89 -7.70 -3.60
C ALA A 211 15.54 -9.08 -3.79
N THR A 212 15.17 -10.07 -2.99
CA THR A 212 15.77 -11.41 -2.97
C THR A 212 14.78 -12.57 -3.02
N MET A 213 13.47 -12.30 -2.98
CA MET A 213 12.44 -13.34 -2.95
C MET A 213 11.15 -12.87 -3.65
N SER A 214 10.21 -13.78 -3.86
CA SER A 214 8.88 -13.47 -4.39
C SER A 214 8.02 -12.68 -3.39
N GLY A 215 6.97 -12.01 -3.89
CA GLY A 215 6.02 -11.30 -3.03
C GLY A 215 5.33 -12.24 -2.03
N SER A 216 4.94 -13.43 -2.44
CA SER A 216 4.32 -14.42 -1.56
C SER A 216 5.25 -14.89 -0.44
N GLU A 217 6.53 -15.11 -0.74
CA GLU A 217 7.53 -15.45 0.29
C GLU A 217 7.74 -14.29 1.26
N ALA A 218 7.84 -13.06 0.76
CA ALA A 218 7.95 -11.86 1.58
C ALA A 218 6.76 -11.72 2.53
N GLY A 219 5.54 -11.88 2.02
CA GLY A 219 4.31 -11.87 2.81
C GLY A 219 4.29 -12.98 3.87
N THR A 220 4.74 -14.18 3.53
CA THR A 220 4.80 -15.33 4.46
C THR A 220 5.77 -15.06 5.62
N LYS A 221 6.99 -14.59 5.32
CA LYS A 221 7.99 -14.25 6.35
C LYS A 221 7.50 -13.14 7.26
N TYR A 222 6.90 -12.11 6.70
CA TYR A 222 6.39 -11.00 7.49
C TYR A 222 5.23 -11.44 8.39
N LYS A 223 4.29 -12.23 7.88
CA LYS A 223 3.19 -12.80 8.65
C LYS A 223 3.68 -13.70 9.80
N ALA A 224 4.72 -14.51 9.55
CA ALA A 224 5.34 -15.34 10.56
C ALA A 224 5.98 -14.51 11.68
N PHE A 225 6.69 -13.44 11.31
CA PHE A 225 7.27 -12.49 12.26
C PHE A 225 6.19 -11.86 13.14
N LEU A 226 5.12 -11.33 12.56
CA LEU A 226 4.04 -10.68 13.32
C LEU A 226 3.39 -11.62 14.36
N ARG A 227 3.25 -12.91 14.02
CA ARG A 227 2.69 -13.91 14.95
C ARG A 227 3.61 -14.26 16.11
N SER A 228 4.91 -14.16 15.93
CA SER A 228 5.91 -14.59 16.92
C SER A 228 6.62 -13.45 17.64
N ALA A 229 6.50 -12.21 17.16
CA ALA A 229 7.28 -11.08 17.62
C ALA A 229 7.17 -10.83 19.14
N ALA A 230 5.96 -10.71 19.67
CA ALA A 230 5.76 -10.45 21.10
C ALA A 230 6.39 -11.54 21.98
N LYS A 231 6.12 -12.81 21.66
CA LYS A 231 6.67 -13.96 22.38
C LYS A 231 8.19 -14.07 22.22
N GLY A 232 8.69 -13.82 21.00
CA GLY A 232 10.13 -13.83 20.72
C GLY A 232 10.87 -12.75 21.51
N GLY A 233 10.31 -11.56 21.60
CA GLY A 233 10.85 -10.48 22.42
C GLY A 233 10.91 -10.86 23.91
N GLU A 234 9.82 -11.35 24.46
CA GLU A 234 9.73 -11.79 25.85
C GLU A 234 10.77 -12.88 26.17
N ALA A 235 10.90 -13.89 25.31
CA ALA A 235 11.88 -14.97 25.47
C ALA A 235 13.33 -14.46 25.41
N LEU A 236 13.59 -13.33 24.75
CA LEU A 236 14.90 -12.67 24.72
C LEU A 236 15.11 -11.67 25.88
N GLY A 237 14.12 -11.49 26.74
CA GLY A 237 14.12 -10.48 27.79
C GLY A 237 13.97 -9.05 27.24
N LEU A 238 13.36 -8.91 26.06
CA LEU A 238 13.07 -7.65 25.38
C LEU A 238 11.56 -7.44 25.31
N SER A 239 11.11 -6.17 25.43
CA SER A 239 9.72 -5.82 25.08
C SER A 239 9.66 -5.31 23.65
N PHE A 240 8.90 -5.99 22.80
CA PHE A 240 8.53 -5.54 21.46
C PHE A 240 7.15 -4.88 21.43
N LEU A 241 6.56 -4.67 22.59
CA LEU A 241 5.29 -3.97 22.76
C LEU A 241 5.53 -2.63 23.44
N ASP A 242 4.74 -1.65 23.09
CA ASP A 242 4.67 -0.36 23.75
C ASP A 242 3.83 -0.41 25.04
N ALA A 243 3.63 0.75 25.68
CA ALA A 243 2.83 0.86 26.91
C ALA A 243 1.34 0.53 26.71
N ASN A 244 0.85 0.52 25.46
CA ASN A 244 -0.54 0.20 25.10
C ASN A 244 -0.68 -1.23 24.57
N ASN A 245 0.36 -2.07 24.72
CA ASN A 245 0.45 -3.42 24.16
C ASN A 245 0.35 -3.46 22.63
N GLN A 246 0.72 -2.39 21.95
CA GLN A 246 0.85 -2.37 20.50
C GLN A 246 2.26 -2.78 20.10
N LEU A 247 2.40 -3.46 18.96
CA LEU A 247 3.71 -3.84 18.44
C LEU A 247 4.52 -2.58 18.09
N LEU A 248 5.77 -2.53 18.54
CA LEU A 248 6.71 -1.50 18.13
C LEU A 248 6.97 -1.58 16.62
N SER A 249 7.41 -0.49 16.02
CA SER A 249 7.85 -0.49 14.62
C SER A 249 9.01 -1.47 14.40
N MET A 250 9.13 -2.00 13.19
CA MET A 250 10.24 -2.90 12.85
C MET A 250 11.61 -2.26 13.09
N PRO A 251 11.86 -0.99 12.72
CA PRO A 251 13.13 -0.33 13.07
C PRO A 251 13.42 -0.35 14.57
N GLU A 252 12.43 -0.06 15.42
CA GLU A 252 12.61 -0.08 16.88
C GLU A 252 12.90 -1.49 17.40
N ILE A 253 12.24 -2.51 16.86
CA ILE A 253 12.49 -3.91 17.22
C ILE A 253 13.92 -4.32 16.82
N LEU A 254 14.35 -3.96 15.62
CA LEU A 254 15.72 -4.24 15.15
C LEU A 254 16.76 -3.52 15.99
N GLU A 255 16.52 -2.27 16.40
CA GLU A 255 17.41 -1.54 17.30
C GLU A 255 17.51 -2.20 18.68
N LYS A 256 16.39 -2.71 19.23
CA LYS A 256 16.41 -3.47 20.49
C LYS A 256 17.22 -4.76 20.35
N LEU A 257 17.09 -5.46 19.23
CA LEU A 257 17.87 -6.66 18.94
C LEU A 257 19.36 -6.32 18.78
N ARG A 258 19.71 -5.21 18.10
CA ARG A 258 21.08 -4.72 17.96
C ARG A 258 21.66 -4.28 19.31
N GLY A 259 20.83 -3.70 20.17
CA GLY A 259 21.24 -3.38 21.55
C GLY A 259 21.61 -4.62 22.37
N LYS A 260 21.02 -5.78 22.07
CA LYS A 260 21.31 -7.06 22.74
C LYS A 260 22.46 -7.82 22.11
N PHE A 261 22.50 -7.95 20.78
CA PHE A 261 23.41 -8.81 20.05
C PHE A 261 24.53 -8.07 19.30
N GLY A 262 24.50 -6.72 19.30
CA GLY A 262 25.48 -5.91 18.58
C GLY A 262 25.15 -5.68 17.12
N GLU A 263 26.12 -5.21 16.36
CA GLU A 263 25.99 -4.88 14.94
C GLU A 263 25.75 -6.12 14.05
N THR A 264 26.33 -7.25 14.46
CA THR A 264 26.23 -8.54 13.75
C THR A 264 25.96 -9.63 14.77
N MET A 265 25.20 -10.64 14.36
CA MET A 265 24.93 -11.82 15.17
C MET A 265 25.83 -12.99 14.77
N ASP A 266 26.43 -13.62 15.77
CA ASP A 266 27.16 -14.89 15.58
C ASP A 266 26.20 -16.11 15.51
N ALA A 267 26.76 -17.30 15.32
CA ALA A 267 25.94 -18.52 15.17
C ALA A 267 25.18 -18.88 16.46
N ALA A 268 25.73 -18.59 17.65
CA ALA A 268 25.07 -18.87 18.92
C ALA A 268 23.91 -17.91 19.17
N GLU A 269 24.08 -16.63 18.83
CA GLU A 269 23.06 -15.59 18.92
C GLU A 269 21.91 -15.85 17.94
N LYS A 270 22.21 -16.31 16.71
CA LYS A 270 21.18 -16.74 15.75
C LYS A 270 20.41 -17.96 16.24
N MET A 271 21.06 -18.90 16.91
CA MET A 271 20.37 -20.03 17.52
C MET A 271 19.49 -19.60 18.69
N GLN A 272 19.94 -18.61 19.48
CA GLN A 272 19.12 -18.01 20.55
C GLN A 272 17.89 -17.32 19.95
N LEU A 273 18.06 -16.55 18.88
CA LEU A 273 16.97 -15.92 18.15
C LEU A 273 15.97 -16.95 17.62
N GLN A 274 16.46 -18.02 16.99
CA GLN A 274 15.64 -19.13 16.48
C GLN A 274 14.83 -19.81 17.59
N THR A 275 15.44 -20.03 18.74
CA THR A 275 14.79 -20.64 19.91
C THR A 275 13.70 -19.71 20.46
N ALA A 276 13.97 -18.42 20.53
CA ALA A 276 13.05 -17.43 21.07
C ALA A 276 11.80 -17.25 20.19
N PHE A 277 11.98 -17.12 18.89
CA PHE A 277 10.87 -16.94 17.95
C PHE A 277 10.14 -18.25 17.62
N GLY A 278 10.86 -19.36 17.56
CA GLY A 278 10.30 -20.68 17.25
C GLY A 278 9.76 -20.82 15.83
N ASP A 279 10.07 -19.86 14.95
CA ASP A 279 9.62 -19.81 13.56
C ASP A 279 10.77 -19.39 12.64
N THR A 280 11.14 -20.27 11.71
CA THR A 280 12.27 -20.06 10.79
C THR A 280 12.03 -18.91 9.83
N GLU A 281 10.79 -18.71 9.39
CA GLU A 281 10.44 -17.62 8.47
C GLU A 281 10.54 -16.25 9.16
N ALA A 282 10.13 -16.17 10.43
CA ALA A 282 10.27 -14.97 11.25
C ALA A 282 11.75 -14.59 11.44
N VAL A 283 12.60 -15.57 11.75
CA VAL A 283 14.03 -15.36 11.93
C VAL A 283 14.70 -14.98 10.61
N ALA A 284 14.29 -15.58 9.50
CA ALA A 284 14.80 -15.22 8.18
C ALA A 284 14.47 -13.76 7.81
N LEU A 285 13.29 -13.25 8.18
CA LEU A 285 12.96 -11.83 8.03
C LEU A 285 13.91 -10.97 8.85
N ILE A 286 14.11 -11.29 10.13
CA ILE A 286 15.02 -10.53 11.01
C ILE A 286 16.43 -10.51 10.42
N ASP A 287 16.98 -11.65 10.02
CA ASP A 287 18.31 -11.75 9.42
C ASP A 287 18.48 -10.85 8.20
N LEU A 288 17.45 -10.78 7.33
CA LEU A 288 17.47 -9.94 6.13
C LEU A 288 17.41 -8.46 6.43
N MET A 289 16.70 -8.06 7.51
CA MET A 289 16.50 -6.67 7.88
C MET A 289 17.56 -6.15 8.86
N TYR A 290 18.23 -7.04 9.59
CA TYR A 290 19.11 -6.70 10.70
C TYR A 290 20.19 -5.68 10.33
N SER A 291 20.88 -5.90 9.23
CA SER A 291 21.92 -5.00 8.73
C SER A 291 21.38 -3.78 7.97
N LYS A 292 20.06 -3.71 7.74
CA LYS A 292 19.40 -2.71 6.90
C LYS A 292 18.45 -1.81 7.71
N THR A 293 18.63 -1.72 9.00
CA THR A 293 17.71 -0.96 9.89
C THR A 293 17.61 0.51 9.48
N GLY A 294 18.74 1.16 9.16
CA GLY A 294 18.76 2.54 8.69
C GLY A 294 18.05 2.70 7.33
N ASP A 295 18.37 1.82 6.39
CA ASP A 295 17.72 1.81 5.06
C ASP A 295 16.21 1.61 5.17
N LEU A 296 15.76 0.72 6.08
CA LEU A 296 14.35 0.49 6.33
C LEU A 296 13.66 1.76 6.83
N GLN A 297 14.26 2.47 7.78
CA GLN A 297 13.70 3.71 8.30
C GLN A 297 13.59 4.78 7.23
N ASP A 298 14.63 4.96 6.42
CA ASP A 298 14.62 5.93 5.31
C ASP A 298 13.56 5.57 4.26
N ASN A 299 13.41 4.29 3.95
CA ASN A 299 12.40 3.81 3.02
C ASN A 299 10.97 4.02 3.53
N ILE A 300 10.71 3.81 4.82
CA ILE A 300 9.42 4.11 5.45
C ILE A 300 9.09 5.59 5.29
N LEU A 301 10.05 6.49 5.58
CA LEU A 301 9.86 7.93 5.45
C LEU A 301 9.61 8.35 3.99
N ASN A 302 10.35 7.79 3.04
CA ASN A 302 10.17 8.07 1.61
C ASN A 302 8.79 7.62 1.11
N LEU A 303 8.33 6.45 1.54
CA LEU A 303 6.99 5.95 1.22
C LEU A 303 5.90 6.84 1.84
N TYR A 304 6.06 7.21 3.08
CA TYR A 304 5.16 8.14 3.75
C TYR A 304 5.03 9.46 2.99
N ASP A 305 6.16 10.06 2.58
CA ASP A 305 6.16 11.30 1.82
C ASP A 305 5.53 11.12 0.43
N ALA A 306 5.81 10.02 -0.26
CA ALA A 306 5.21 9.71 -1.56
C ALA A 306 3.70 9.50 -1.48
N MET A 307 3.23 8.75 -0.47
CA MET A 307 1.81 8.53 -0.21
C MET A 307 1.06 9.84 0.05
N GLY A 308 1.72 10.83 0.66
CA GLY A 308 1.19 12.17 0.86
C GLY A 308 1.14 13.05 -0.40
N GLN A 309 1.74 12.62 -1.53
CA GLN A 309 1.75 13.36 -2.79
C GLN A 309 0.63 12.93 -3.78
N GLY A 310 -0.17 11.92 -3.44
CA GLY A 310 -1.22 11.38 -4.31
C GLY A 310 -0.65 10.73 -5.58
N THR A 311 -1.36 10.82 -6.71
CA THR A 311 -1.05 10.12 -7.95
C THR A 311 0.25 10.53 -8.64
N GLY A 312 0.90 11.60 -8.22
CA GLY A 312 2.05 12.19 -8.90
C GLY A 312 3.23 11.24 -9.13
N VAL A 313 3.42 10.21 -8.30
CA VAL A 313 4.43 9.17 -8.53
C VAL A 313 3.99 8.24 -9.67
N ALA A 314 2.75 7.76 -9.62
CA ALA A 314 2.18 6.87 -10.63
C ALA A 314 2.18 7.52 -12.02
N GLU A 315 1.78 8.80 -12.12
CA GLU A 315 1.73 9.57 -13.37
C GLU A 315 3.12 9.73 -14.03
N LYS A 316 4.16 9.94 -13.21
CA LYS A 316 5.53 10.04 -13.73
C LYS A 316 6.10 8.70 -14.21
N MET A 317 5.57 7.59 -13.71
CA MET A 317 6.02 6.25 -14.07
C MET A 317 5.23 5.66 -15.24
N ALA A 318 3.99 6.08 -15.44
CA ALA A 318 3.10 5.62 -16.51
C ALA A 318 3.49 6.22 -17.87
#